data_9fc5a266b8257e39554972aebcf722e2
#
_entry.id   9fc5a266b8257e39554972aebcf722e2
#
_cell.length_a   1.000
_cell.length_b   1.000
_cell.length_c   1.000
_cell.angle_alpha   90.00
_cell.angle_beta   90.00
_cell.angle_gamma   90.00
#
_symmetry.space_group_name_H-M   'P 1'
#
loop_
_entity.id
_entity.type
_entity.pdbx_description
1 polymer ?
#
loop_
_entity_poly.entity_id
_entity_poly.type
_entity_poly.pdbx_seq_one_letter_code
_entity_poly.pdbx_strand_id
1 'polypeptide(L)'
;MFGKKDSVDKGLPFGLTRFLSWISLILILASSVTLAFFIGNSARNTLLLRQQQYAMLMASNLNQQIYRRFTLPTFLTFGRIALRQSMQYQQLDDVVQSTILGLHLESLRIYGADRVVNYSINQMELGRTDITPASMERVMSSGIPFFETLSSVNMLSAMFMLKIPDGSYSLRTMFPLTVDLGISESTGKPESLVTGVLEITQDITDDYDSVVRFQWLILATCLGSSAILFAILQFFIIKAERTLAERMSRNRKLEAELHQNEKLASMGRVIASIAHEIRNPLGIIRSSAEFLIRRTPEQEKSSPAQRILTAIFDESCRLSQIVNDFLDYARPRVPRQDRVDINALLNQATGFLNGDRKSVV
;
A
#
# COMPACT_ATOMS: atom_id res chain seq x y z
N MET A 1 18.52 45.81 2.18
CA MET A 1 18.69 45.29 3.53
C MET A 1 17.73 44.10 3.68
N PHE A 2 18.15 42.95 3.15
CA PHE A 2 17.34 41.72 3.10
C PHE A 2 17.61 40.92 4.36
N GLY A 3 16.61 40.81 5.22
CA GLY A 3 16.65 39.94 6.41
C GLY A 3 16.69 38.47 6.01
N LYS A 4 17.78 37.86 6.35
CA LYS A 4 18.03 36.40 6.28
C LYS A 4 17.08 35.72 7.25
N LYS A 5 16.00 35.15 6.72
CA LYS A 5 15.08 34.28 7.45
C LYS A 5 15.85 32.99 7.78
N ASP A 6 16.37 32.91 8.98
CA ASP A 6 17.09 31.74 9.46
C ASP A 6 16.19 30.49 9.38
N SER A 7 16.62 29.60 8.53
CA SER A 7 16.10 28.25 8.32
C SER A 7 16.44 27.37 9.51
N VAL A 8 15.74 27.51 10.62
CA VAL A 8 15.84 26.60 11.78
C VAL A 8 14.78 25.49 11.73
N ASP A 9 14.34 25.15 10.54
CA ASP A 9 13.41 24.02 10.35
C ASP A 9 14.14 22.81 9.71
N LYS A 10 15.38 22.58 10.16
CA LYS A 10 16.11 21.37 9.83
C LYS A 10 15.92 20.35 10.93
N GLY A 11 15.01 19.39 10.69
CA GLY A 11 15.32 18.10 11.26
C GLY A 11 14.30 17.40 12.12
N LEU A 12 13.05 17.39 11.74
CA LEU A 12 12.26 16.23 12.10
C LEU A 12 12.41 15.19 10.97
N PRO A 13 12.69 13.90 11.28
CA PRO A 13 12.92 12.84 10.29
C PRO A 13 11.67 12.48 9.45
N PHE A 14 10.65 13.32 9.48
CA PHE A 14 9.34 13.10 8.86
C PHE A 14 9.35 13.22 7.33
N GLY A 15 10.29 13.96 6.75
CA GLY A 15 10.52 13.91 5.30
C GLY A 15 10.93 12.51 4.84
N LEU A 16 11.73 11.81 5.63
CA LEU A 16 12.17 10.45 5.35
C LEU A 16 11.02 9.43 5.46
N THR A 17 10.17 9.54 6.47
CA THR A 17 9.03 8.62 6.66
C THR A 17 7.98 8.78 5.56
N ARG A 18 7.71 10.01 5.12
CA ARG A 18 6.83 10.28 3.97
C ARG A 18 7.43 9.74 2.68
N PHE A 19 8.72 9.95 2.45
CA PHE A 19 9.43 9.43 1.28
C PHE A 19 9.41 7.89 1.25
N LEU A 20 9.70 7.22 2.37
CA LEU A 20 9.61 5.77 2.49
C LEU A 20 8.18 5.25 2.27
N SER A 21 7.17 5.97 2.73
CA SER A 21 5.76 5.65 2.51
C SER A 21 5.39 5.69 1.02
N TRP A 22 5.84 6.70 0.27
CA TRP A 22 5.63 6.77 -1.18
C TRP A 22 6.38 5.66 -1.93
N ILE A 23 7.62 5.35 -1.54
CA ILE A 23 8.38 4.24 -2.12
C ILE A 23 7.65 2.91 -1.88
N SER A 24 7.16 2.68 -0.65
CA SER A 24 6.43 1.45 -0.34
C SER A 24 5.15 1.32 -1.17
N LEU A 25 4.41 2.42 -1.39
CA LEU A 25 3.24 2.42 -2.26
C LEU A 25 3.60 2.04 -3.70
N ILE A 26 4.65 2.65 -4.26
CA ILE A 26 5.10 2.36 -5.63
C ILE A 26 5.53 0.90 -5.73
N LEU A 27 6.26 0.37 -4.74
CA LEU A 27 6.72 -1.01 -4.72
C LEU A 27 5.54 -2.00 -4.65
N ILE A 28 4.55 -1.74 -3.80
CA ILE A 28 3.35 -2.56 -3.66
C ILE A 28 2.53 -2.52 -4.96
N LEU A 29 2.36 -1.35 -5.57
CA LEU A 29 1.68 -1.20 -6.85
C LEU A 29 2.40 -1.96 -7.96
N ALA A 30 3.72 -1.80 -8.08
CA ALA A 30 4.51 -2.49 -9.09
C ALA A 30 4.44 -4.02 -8.90
N SER A 31 4.55 -4.51 -7.66
CA SER A 31 4.42 -5.94 -7.37
C SER A 31 3.02 -6.47 -7.66
N SER A 32 1.96 -5.71 -7.37
CA SER A 32 0.57 -6.07 -7.66
C SER A 32 0.30 -6.19 -9.17
N VAL A 33 0.79 -5.23 -9.94
CA VAL A 33 0.67 -5.27 -11.41
C VAL A 33 1.44 -6.47 -11.99
N THR A 34 2.66 -6.71 -11.51
CA THR A 34 3.47 -7.85 -11.94
C THR A 34 2.78 -9.17 -11.60
N LEU A 35 2.22 -9.30 -10.40
CA LEU A 35 1.50 -10.48 -9.96
C LEU A 35 0.23 -10.71 -10.80
N ALA A 36 -0.56 -9.67 -11.04
CA ALA A 36 -1.77 -9.74 -11.87
C ALA A 36 -1.44 -10.18 -13.31
N PHE A 37 -0.33 -9.66 -13.88
CA PHE A 37 0.15 -10.06 -15.19
C PHE A 37 0.55 -11.55 -15.20
N PHE A 38 1.30 -12.00 -14.20
CA PHE A 38 1.78 -13.37 -14.12
C PHE A 38 0.64 -14.39 -13.96
N ILE A 39 -0.31 -14.10 -13.04
CA ILE A 39 -1.50 -14.93 -12.83
C ILE A 39 -2.35 -14.98 -14.09
N GLY A 40 -2.58 -13.85 -14.74
CA GLY A 40 -3.37 -13.78 -15.95
C GLY A 40 -2.74 -14.56 -17.12
N ASN A 41 -1.43 -14.45 -17.28
CA ASN A 41 -0.73 -15.22 -18.30
C ASN A 41 -0.77 -16.73 -18.00
N SER A 42 -0.61 -17.12 -16.75
CA SER A 42 -0.73 -18.52 -16.32
C SER A 42 -2.15 -19.07 -16.52
N ALA A 43 -3.17 -18.27 -16.17
CA ALA A 43 -4.58 -18.64 -16.37
C ALA A 43 -4.88 -18.84 -17.86
N ARG A 44 -4.39 -17.97 -18.73
CA ARG A 44 -4.55 -18.06 -20.18
C ARG A 44 -3.90 -19.33 -20.72
N ASN A 45 -2.68 -19.64 -20.34
CA ASN A 45 -1.99 -20.84 -20.78
C ASN A 45 -2.72 -22.12 -20.33
N THR A 46 -3.22 -22.11 -19.09
CA THR A 46 -4.01 -23.22 -18.55
C THR A 46 -5.33 -23.40 -19.29
N LEU A 47 -5.99 -22.29 -19.63
CA LEU A 47 -7.21 -22.29 -20.42
C LEU A 47 -6.97 -22.90 -21.80
N LEU A 48 -5.93 -22.42 -22.51
CA LEU A 48 -5.57 -22.94 -23.83
C LEU A 48 -5.29 -24.44 -23.80
N LEU A 49 -4.52 -24.92 -22.82
CA LEU A 49 -4.25 -26.35 -22.64
C LEU A 49 -5.54 -27.16 -22.42
N ARG A 50 -6.45 -26.65 -21.61
CA ARG A 50 -7.77 -27.30 -21.39
C ARG A 50 -8.61 -27.32 -22.66
N GLN A 51 -8.66 -26.23 -23.40
CA GLN A 51 -9.39 -26.16 -24.66
C GLN A 51 -8.79 -27.07 -25.72
N GLN A 52 -7.47 -27.18 -25.80
CA GLN A 52 -6.79 -28.16 -26.70
C GLN A 52 -7.14 -29.60 -26.31
N GLN A 53 -7.14 -29.95 -25.02
CA GLN A 53 -7.52 -31.29 -24.56
C GLN A 53 -8.97 -31.60 -24.87
N TYR A 54 -9.88 -30.63 -24.65
CA TYR A 54 -11.30 -30.79 -24.99
C TYR A 54 -11.49 -30.97 -26.48
N ALA A 55 -10.86 -30.13 -27.32
CA ALA A 55 -10.92 -30.22 -28.74
C ALA A 55 -10.34 -31.57 -29.29
N MET A 56 -9.28 -32.06 -28.64
CA MET A 56 -8.71 -33.39 -29.00
C MET A 56 -9.69 -34.52 -28.67
N LEU A 57 -10.34 -34.49 -27.50
CA LEU A 57 -11.33 -35.50 -27.14
C LEU A 57 -12.53 -35.45 -28.09
N MET A 58 -12.99 -34.25 -28.44
CA MET A 58 -14.08 -34.04 -29.36
C MET A 58 -13.74 -34.58 -30.77
N ALA A 59 -12.55 -34.21 -31.29
CA ALA A 59 -12.11 -34.66 -32.58
C ALA A 59 -11.92 -36.20 -32.63
N SER A 60 -11.39 -36.78 -31.57
CA SER A 60 -11.24 -38.24 -31.45
C SER A 60 -12.58 -38.95 -31.42
N ASN A 61 -13.55 -38.44 -30.62
CA ASN A 61 -14.90 -38.98 -30.58
C ASN A 61 -15.59 -38.90 -31.95
N LEU A 62 -15.52 -37.74 -32.58
CA LEU A 62 -16.10 -37.53 -33.92
C LEU A 62 -15.47 -38.46 -34.95
N ASN A 63 -14.15 -38.60 -34.96
CA ASN A 63 -13.45 -39.56 -35.83
C ASN A 63 -13.96 -40.99 -35.59
N GLN A 64 -14.12 -41.42 -34.34
CA GLN A 64 -14.64 -42.74 -34.00
C GLN A 64 -16.09 -42.95 -34.46
N GLN A 65 -16.96 -41.90 -34.32
CA GLN A 65 -18.35 -41.98 -34.80
C GLN A 65 -18.41 -42.03 -36.33
N ILE A 66 -17.62 -41.19 -37.01
CA ILE A 66 -17.53 -41.21 -38.48
C ILE A 66 -17.02 -42.58 -38.94
N TYR A 67 -15.99 -43.12 -38.31
CA TYR A 67 -15.46 -44.42 -38.69
C TYR A 67 -16.51 -45.53 -38.52
N ARG A 68 -17.15 -45.64 -37.38
CA ARG A 68 -18.11 -46.72 -37.06
C ARG A 68 -19.42 -46.61 -37.82
N ARG A 69 -19.98 -45.43 -37.96
CA ARG A 69 -21.34 -45.22 -38.49
C ARG A 69 -21.36 -44.90 -40.01
N PHE A 70 -20.26 -44.38 -40.52
CA PHE A 70 -20.15 -44.02 -41.93
C PHE A 70 -19.05 -44.79 -42.68
N THR A 71 -17.78 -44.67 -42.29
CA THR A 71 -16.65 -45.18 -43.04
C THR A 71 -16.72 -46.69 -43.23
N LEU A 72 -16.84 -47.45 -42.16
CA LEU A 72 -16.86 -48.90 -42.18
C LEU A 72 -18.12 -49.46 -42.90
N PRO A 73 -19.35 -49.03 -42.64
CA PRO A 73 -20.52 -49.49 -43.37
C PRO A 73 -20.48 -49.16 -44.87
N THR A 74 -20.04 -47.91 -45.21
CA THR A 74 -19.94 -47.46 -46.59
C THR A 74 -18.92 -48.26 -47.38
N PHE A 75 -17.77 -48.53 -46.75
CA PHE A 75 -16.72 -49.34 -47.40
C PHE A 75 -17.20 -50.79 -47.62
N LEU A 76 -17.87 -51.41 -46.66
CA LEU A 76 -18.41 -52.77 -46.79
C LEU A 76 -19.52 -52.85 -47.84
N THR A 77 -20.28 -51.78 -48.02
CA THR A 77 -21.43 -51.81 -48.96
C THR A 77 -21.01 -51.45 -50.40
N PHE A 78 -20.14 -50.44 -50.57
CA PHE A 78 -19.79 -49.85 -51.87
C PHE A 78 -18.36 -50.13 -52.31
N GLY A 79 -17.49 -50.74 -51.45
CA GLY A 79 -16.10 -51.00 -51.73
C GLY A 79 -15.20 -49.76 -51.87
N ARG A 80 -15.77 -48.58 -51.84
CA ARG A 80 -15.07 -47.29 -51.92
C ARG A 80 -15.85 -46.18 -51.24
N ILE A 81 -15.15 -45.19 -50.72
CA ILE A 81 -15.72 -43.95 -50.17
C ILE A 81 -15.64 -42.88 -51.27
N ALA A 82 -16.79 -42.37 -51.68
CA ALA A 82 -16.91 -41.31 -52.71
C ALA A 82 -17.82 -40.20 -52.16
N LEU A 83 -17.32 -39.34 -51.29
CA LEU A 83 -18.07 -38.27 -50.62
C LEU A 83 -18.68 -37.24 -51.57
N ARG A 84 -18.28 -37.26 -52.85
CA ARG A 84 -18.92 -36.43 -53.90
C ARG A 84 -20.27 -36.98 -54.39
N GLN A 85 -20.66 -38.20 -53.97
CA GLN A 85 -21.99 -38.77 -54.27
C GLN A 85 -23.00 -38.29 -53.21
N SER A 86 -24.13 -37.78 -53.61
CA SER A 86 -25.12 -37.17 -52.74
C SER A 86 -25.60 -38.10 -51.62
N MET A 87 -25.75 -39.39 -51.85
CA MET A 87 -26.18 -40.37 -50.87
C MET A 87 -25.16 -40.59 -49.76
N GLN A 88 -23.87 -40.75 -50.10
CA GLN A 88 -22.82 -40.92 -49.10
C GLN A 88 -22.57 -39.61 -48.31
N TYR A 89 -22.69 -38.46 -48.98
CA TYR A 89 -22.61 -37.17 -48.34
C TYR A 89 -23.69 -36.99 -47.25
N GLN A 90 -24.94 -37.30 -47.56
CA GLN A 90 -26.07 -37.21 -46.64
C GLN A 90 -25.87 -38.10 -45.40
N GLN A 91 -25.41 -39.37 -45.64
CA GLN A 91 -25.10 -40.28 -44.52
C GLN A 91 -23.99 -39.76 -43.61
N LEU A 92 -22.96 -39.15 -44.16
CA LEU A 92 -21.88 -38.52 -43.38
C LEU A 92 -22.45 -37.28 -42.64
N ASP A 93 -23.24 -36.47 -43.31
CA ASP A 93 -23.85 -35.27 -42.70
C ASP A 93 -24.73 -35.62 -41.50
N ASP A 94 -25.58 -36.63 -41.61
CA ASP A 94 -26.41 -37.14 -40.52
C ASP A 94 -25.55 -37.58 -39.31
N VAL A 95 -24.46 -38.27 -39.54
CA VAL A 95 -23.54 -38.70 -38.47
C VAL A 95 -22.84 -37.51 -37.82
N VAL A 96 -22.35 -36.60 -38.64
CA VAL A 96 -21.67 -35.40 -38.13
C VAL A 96 -22.66 -34.52 -37.35
N GLN A 97 -23.79 -34.18 -37.96
CA GLN A 97 -24.81 -33.31 -37.32
C GLN A 97 -25.31 -33.90 -35.98
N SER A 98 -25.56 -35.23 -35.94
CA SER A 98 -26.00 -35.88 -34.71
C SER A 98 -24.93 -35.88 -33.61
N THR A 99 -23.65 -35.87 -34.02
CA THR A 99 -22.51 -35.88 -33.05
C THR A 99 -22.13 -34.49 -32.59
N ILE A 100 -22.28 -33.45 -33.44
CA ILE A 100 -21.94 -32.07 -33.08
C ILE A 100 -23.12 -31.33 -32.42
N LEU A 101 -24.28 -31.93 -32.33
CA LEU A 101 -25.44 -31.31 -31.71
C LEU A 101 -25.14 -30.92 -30.25
N GLY A 102 -25.26 -29.62 -29.95
CA GLY A 102 -24.94 -29.06 -28.62
C GLY A 102 -23.46 -28.65 -28.46
N LEU A 103 -22.63 -28.84 -29.46
CA LEU A 103 -21.25 -28.34 -29.47
C LEU A 103 -21.22 -26.96 -30.17
N HIS A 104 -20.60 -25.97 -29.54
CA HIS A 104 -20.49 -24.62 -30.11
C HIS A 104 -19.32 -24.58 -31.12
N LEU A 105 -19.54 -25.11 -32.33
CA LEU A 105 -18.55 -25.10 -33.39
C LEU A 105 -18.83 -23.96 -34.37
N GLU A 106 -17.76 -23.24 -34.71
CA GLU A 106 -17.80 -22.21 -35.76
C GLU A 106 -17.72 -22.84 -37.16
N SER A 107 -16.83 -23.79 -37.31
CA SER A 107 -16.72 -24.55 -38.57
C SER A 107 -16.20 -25.97 -38.35
N LEU A 108 -16.57 -26.86 -39.24
CA LEU A 108 -16.02 -28.22 -39.33
C LEU A 108 -15.81 -28.57 -40.78
N ARG A 109 -14.61 -29.03 -41.10
CA ARG A 109 -14.20 -29.45 -42.44
C ARG A 109 -13.45 -30.77 -42.38
N ILE A 110 -13.63 -31.60 -43.44
CA ILE A 110 -12.83 -32.80 -43.62
C ILE A 110 -12.12 -32.68 -44.95
N TYR A 111 -10.81 -32.71 -44.91
CA TYR A 111 -9.93 -32.67 -46.08
C TYR A 111 -9.49 -34.06 -46.45
N GLY A 112 -9.50 -34.35 -47.75
CA GLY A 112 -8.90 -35.53 -48.30
C GLY A 112 -7.39 -35.44 -48.39
N ALA A 113 -6.74 -36.55 -48.77
CA ALA A 113 -5.30 -36.59 -49.06
C ALA A 113 -4.88 -35.67 -50.23
N ASP A 114 -5.83 -35.35 -51.11
CA ASP A 114 -5.71 -34.44 -52.26
C ASP A 114 -5.84 -32.94 -51.85
N ARG A 115 -5.93 -32.63 -50.59
CA ARG A 115 -6.12 -31.27 -50.03
C ARG A 115 -7.44 -30.61 -50.39
N VAL A 116 -8.37 -31.38 -50.90
CA VAL A 116 -9.72 -30.90 -51.27
C VAL A 116 -10.64 -31.01 -50.03
N VAL A 117 -11.52 -30.04 -49.85
CA VAL A 117 -12.59 -30.12 -48.83
C VAL A 117 -13.62 -31.12 -49.31
N ASN A 118 -13.62 -32.29 -48.70
CA ASN A 118 -14.55 -33.36 -49.01
C ASN A 118 -15.85 -33.31 -48.25
N TYR A 119 -15.84 -32.65 -47.04
CA TYR A 119 -17.02 -32.36 -46.24
C TYR A 119 -16.83 -31.04 -45.54
N SER A 120 -17.91 -30.25 -45.47
CA SER A 120 -18.01 -29.04 -44.62
C SER A 120 -19.44 -28.84 -44.17
N ILE A 121 -19.63 -28.30 -42.95
CA ILE A 121 -20.93 -27.81 -42.50
C ILE A 121 -21.46 -26.72 -43.44
N ASN A 122 -20.55 -25.88 -43.95
CA ASN A 122 -20.88 -24.89 -44.99
C ASN A 122 -20.69 -25.51 -46.39
N GLN A 123 -21.79 -25.87 -47.03
CA GLN A 123 -21.75 -26.53 -48.34
C GLN A 123 -21.06 -25.72 -49.47
N MET A 124 -20.93 -24.38 -49.28
CA MET A 124 -20.22 -23.54 -50.28
C MET A 124 -18.71 -23.77 -50.30
N GLU A 125 -18.17 -24.48 -49.32
CA GLU A 125 -16.74 -24.77 -49.21
C GLU A 125 -16.35 -26.12 -49.85
N LEU A 126 -17.31 -26.91 -50.26
CA LEU A 126 -17.09 -28.23 -50.85
C LEU A 126 -16.29 -28.13 -52.15
N GLY A 127 -15.28 -28.97 -52.26
CA GLY A 127 -14.43 -29.03 -53.47
C GLY A 127 -13.35 -27.93 -53.57
N ARG A 128 -13.32 -27.01 -52.61
CA ARG A 128 -12.31 -25.94 -52.58
C ARG A 128 -10.96 -26.46 -52.07
N THR A 129 -9.89 -25.86 -52.59
CA THR A 129 -8.50 -26.11 -52.17
C THR A 129 -7.80 -24.86 -51.64
N ASP A 130 -8.35 -23.68 -51.97
CA ASP A 130 -7.78 -22.37 -51.62
C ASP A 130 -7.88 -22.03 -50.13
N ILE A 131 -8.77 -22.71 -49.39
CA ILE A 131 -8.97 -22.51 -47.93
C ILE A 131 -8.19 -23.50 -47.07
N THR A 132 -7.34 -24.34 -47.70
CA THR A 132 -6.59 -25.37 -46.98
C THR A 132 -5.45 -24.76 -46.17
N PRO A 133 -5.40 -24.93 -44.82
CA PRO A 133 -4.35 -24.38 -43.98
C PRO A 133 -2.98 -25.00 -44.28
N ALA A 134 -1.92 -24.21 -44.20
CA ALA A 134 -0.55 -24.71 -44.37
C ALA A 134 -0.16 -25.78 -43.33
N SER A 135 -0.80 -25.77 -42.15
CA SER A 135 -0.61 -26.75 -41.10
C SER A 135 -1.11 -28.16 -41.43
N MET A 136 -1.99 -28.28 -42.45
CA MET A 136 -2.49 -29.58 -42.92
C MET A 136 -1.38 -30.55 -43.34
N GLU A 137 -0.39 -30.07 -44.08
CA GLU A 137 0.73 -30.89 -44.57
C GLU A 137 1.54 -31.50 -43.38
N ARG A 138 1.70 -30.72 -42.33
CA ARG A 138 2.35 -31.20 -41.09
C ARG A 138 1.53 -32.32 -40.43
N VAL A 139 0.22 -32.16 -40.34
CA VAL A 139 -0.65 -33.17 -39.74
C VAL A 139 -0.70 -34.44 -40.55
N MET A 140 -0.78 -34.31 -41.87
CA MET A 140 -0.75 -35.44 -42.83
C MET A 140 0.55 -36.25 -42.73
N SER A 141 1.71 -35.57 -42.64
CA SER A 141 3.02 -36.22 -42.61
C SER A 141 3.38 -36.77 -41.21
N SER A 142 3.01 -36.10 -40.14
CA SER A 142 3.37 -36.51 -38.78
C SER A 142 2.37 -37.43 -38.11
N GLY A 143 1.09 -37.42 -38.54
CA GLY A 143 0.00 -38.09 -37.85
C GLY A 143 -0.31 -37.55 -36.44
N ILE A 144 0.20 -36.35 -36.11
CA ILE A 144 0.02 -35.72 -34.81
C ILE A 144 -0.97 -34.57 -34.94
N PRO A 145 -1.95 -34.46 -34.03
CA PRO A 145 -2.88 -33.33 -34.00
C PRO A 145 -2.15 -31.98 -33.85
N PHE A 146 -2.64 -30.96 -34.53
CA PHE A 146 -2.10 -29.61 -34.51
C PHE A 146 -3.16 -28.62 -34.04
N PHE A 147 -2.76 -27.68 -33.18
CA PHE A 147 -3.64 -26.67 -32.61
C PHE A 147 -3.12 -25.26 -32.97
N GLU A 148 -4.00 -24.42 -33.45
CA GLU A 148 -3.69 -23.06 -33.83
C GLU A 148 -4.75 -22.10 -33.21
N THR A 149 -4.28 -21.09 -32.52
CA THR A 149 -5.18 -20.04 -32.03
C THR A 149 -5.23 -18.91 -33.04
N LEU A 150 -6.39 -18.67 -33.60
CA LEU A 150 -6.68 -17.55 -34.48
C LEU A 150 -7.19 -16.39 -33.63
N SER A 151 -6.62 -15.21 -33.75
CA SER A 151 -7.12 -14.02 -33.11
C SER A 151 -7.18 -12.84 -34.08
N SER A 152 -8.30 -12.13 -34.07
CA SER A 152 -8.48 -10.87 -34.78
C SER A 152 -8.02 -9.65 -33.98
N VAL A 153 -7.79 -9.81 -32.68
CA VAL A 153 -7.41 -8.74 -31.76
C VAL A 153 -6.00 -8.97 -31.22
N ASN A 154 -5.19 -7.89 -31.20
CA ASN A 154 -3.85 -7.96 -30.65
C ASN A 154 -3.91 -8.27 -29.14
N MET A 155 -3.04 -9.16 -28.66
CA MET A 155 -2.98 -9.61 -27.28
C MET A 155 -2.89 -8.46 -26.24
N LEU A 156 -2.13 -7.41 -26.57
CA LEU A 156 -1.99 -6.25 -25.70
C LEU A 156 -3.25 -5.39 -25.66
N SER A 157 -3.94 -5.22 -26.81
CA SER A 157 -5.19 -4.46 -26.86
C SER A 157 -6.33 -5.19 -26.14
N ALA A 158 -6.41 -6.52 -26.26
CA ALA A 158 -7.40 -7.34 -25.58
C ALA A 158 -7.30 -7.22 -24.05
N MET A 159 -6.10 -7.05 -23.50
CA MET A 159 -5.88 -6.88 -22.06
C MET A 159 -6.47 -5.57 -21.51
N PHE A 160 -6.62 -4.54 -22.35
CA PHE A 160 -7.18 -3.25 -21.97
C PHE A 160 -8.67 -3.08 -22.34
N MET A 161 -9.27 -4.05 -23.03
CA MET A 161 -10.68 -4.03 -23.36
C MET A 161 -11.52 -4.52 -22.18
N LEU A 162 -12.62 -3.83 -21.90
CA LEU A 162 -13.59 -4.26 -20.86
C LEU A 162 -14.37 -5.51 -21.32
N LYS A 163 -14.61 -5.65 -22.60
CA LYS A 163 -15.25 -6.79 -23.24
C LYS A 163 -14.57 -7.08 -24.58
N ILE A 164 -14.26 -8.35 -24.84
CA ILE A 164 -13.70 -8.79 -26.11
C ILE A 164 -14.88 -8.95 -27.10
N PRO A 165 -14.76 -8.46 -28.36
CA PRO A 165 -15.79 -8.67 -29.36
C PRO A 165 -15.98 -10.17 -29.65
N ASP A 166 -17.23 -10.58 -29.85
CA ASP A 166 -17.60 -11.97 -30.16
C ASP A 166 -16.86 -12.44 -31.44
N GLY A 167 -16.37 -13.69 -31.47
CA GLY A 167 -15.65 -14.25 -32.59
C GLY A 167 -14.19 -13.75 -32.74
N SER A 168 -13.63 -13.09 -31.69
CA SER A 168 -12.26 -12.58 -31.76
C SER A 168 -11.19 -13.63 -31.56
N TYR A 169 -11.51 -14.70 -30.87
CA TYR A 169 -10.58 -15.80 -30.57
C TYR A 169 -11.20 -17.14 -30.96
N SER A 170 -10.58 -17.80 -31.92
CA SER A 170 -10.99 -19.14 -32.35
C SER A 170 -9.85 -20.12 -32.19
N LEU A 171 -10.15 -21.33 -31.72
CA LEU A 171 -9.22 -22.44 -31.66
C LEU A 171 -9.46 -23.36 -32.87
N ARG A 172 -8.51 -23.38 -33.80
CA ARG A 172 -8.48 -24.32 -34.91
C ARG A 172 -7.74 -25.57 -34.46
N THR A 173 -8.40 -26.71 -34.58
CA THR A 173 -7.84 -28.02 -34.27
C THR A 173 -7.82 -28.87 -35.53
N MET A 174 -6.65 -29.33 -35.89
CA MET A 174 -6.46 -30.24 -37.01
C MET A 174 -6.13 -31.64 -36.49
N PHE A 175 -7.00 -32.57 -36.75
CA PHE A 175 -6.92 -33.95 -36.26
C PHE A 175 -6.75 -34.91 -37.41
N PRO A 176 -5.74 -35.83 -37.40
CA PRO A 176 -5.55 -36.81 -38.48
C PRO A 176 -6.65 -37.86 -38.45
N LEU A 177 -7.29 -38.11 -39.57
CA LEU A 177 -8.19 -39.23 -39.75
C LEU A 177 -7.36 -40.45 -40.12
N THR A 178 -7.28 -41.41 -39.20
CA THR A 178 -6.45 -42.61 -39.35
C THR A 178 -7.27 -43.83 -39.56
N VAL A 179 -6.82 -44.72 -40.45
CA VAL A 179 -7.34 -46.08 -40.58
C VAL A 179 -6.26 -47.04 -40.11
N ASP A 180 -6.61 -47.87 -39.14
CA ASP A 180 -5.71 -48.92 -38.64
C ASP A 180 -5.58 -50.03 -39.67
N LEU A 181 -4.36 -50.20 -40.18
CA LEU A 181 -4.00 -51.27 -41.13
C LEU A 181 -3.66 -52.61 -40.44
N GLY A 182 -3.71 -52.63 -39.12
CA GLY A 182 -3.29 -53.77 -38.29
C GLY A 182 -1.87 -53.65 -37.79
N ILE A 183 -1.31 -54.75 -37.31
CA ILE A 183 0.06 -54.79 -36.78
C ILE A 183 1.00 -55.09 -37.97
N SER A 184 1.93 -54.20 -38.22
CA SER A 184 2.95 -54.40 -39.25
C SER A 184 3.79 -55.65 -38.92
N GLU A 185 3.81 -56.62 -39.84
CA GLU A 185 4.59 -57.86 -39.70
C GLU A 185 6.11 -57.60 -39.56
N SER A 186 6.58 -56.47 -40.07
CA SER A 186 7.99 -56.08 -40.06
C SER A 186 8.46 -55.38 -38.80
N THR A 187 7.59 -54.64 -38.12
CA THR A 187 7.97 -53.77 -36.95
C THR A 187 7.24 -54.12 -35.68
N GLY A 188 6.20 -54.95 -35.71
CA GLY A 188 5.37 -55.30 -34.56
C GLY A 188 4.58 -54.11 -33.97
N LYS A 189 4.55 -52.95 -34.65
CA LYS A 189 3.84 -51.78 -34.23
C LYS A 189 2.54 -51.61 -35.03
N PRO A 190 1.49 -51.03 -34.40
CA PRO A 190 0.28 -50.68 -35.17
C PRO A 190 0.63 -49.69 -36.27
N GLU A 191 0.32 -50.04 -37.51
CA GLU A 191 0.50 -49.19 -38.66
C GLU A 191 -0.83 -48.51 -38.96
N SER A 192 -0.86 -47.16 -38.82
CA SER A 192 -2.02 -46.36 -39.11
C SER A 192 -1.72 -45.45 -40.31
N LEU A 193 -2.56 -45.48 -41.30
CA LEU A 193 -2.47 -44.62 -42.49
C LEU A 193 -3.37 -43.39 -42.27
N VAL A 194 -2.79 -42.19 -42.42
CA VAL A 194 -3.58 -40.95 -42.41
C VAL A 194 -4.27 -40.81 -43.77
N THR A 195 -5.58 -40.87 -43.76
CA THR A 195 -6.43 -40.81 -44.97
C THR A 195 -7.00 -39.43 -45.24
N GLY A 196 -6.95 -38.56 -44.26
CA GLY A 196 -7.44 -37.20 -44.33
C GLY A 196 -7.21 -36.42 -43.04
N VAL A 197 -7.67 -35.21 -43.00
CA VAL A 197 -7.59 -34.32 -41.83
C VAL A 197 -8.97 -33.75 -41.48
N LEU A 198 -9.35 -33.87 -40.26
CA LEU A 198 -10.53 -33.22 -39.65
C LEU A 198 -10.10 -31.87 -39.08
N GLU A 199 -10.63 -30.80 -39.59
CA GLU A 199 -10.51 -29.44 -39.02
C GLU A 199 -11.76 -29.10 -38.25
N ILE A 200 -11.57 -28.68 -36.99
CA ILE A 200 -12.64 -28.15 -36.12
C ILE A 200 -12.21 -26.78 -35.67
N THR A 201 -13.05 -25.77 -35.88
CA THR A 201 -12.85 -24.42 -35.34
C THR A 201 -13.90 -24.13 -34.27
N GLN A 202 -13.44 -23.76 -33.10
CA GLN A 202 -14.28 -23.44 -31.95
C GLN A 202 -14.09 -21.99 -31.57
N ASP A 203 -15.18 -21.27 -31.28
CA ASP A 203 -15.10 -19.94 -30.66
C ASP A 203 -14.77 -20.10 -29.19
N ILE A 204 -13.66 -19.52 -28.75
CA ILE A 204 -13.18 -19.49 -27.37
C ILE A 204 -13.16 -18.08 -26.79
N THR A 205 -13.86 -17.14 -27.42
CA THR A 205 -13.88 -15.72 -27.05
C THR A 205 -14.43 -15.51 -25.64
N ASP A 206 -15.51 -16.19 -25.28
CA ASP A 206 -16.14 -16.09 -23.96
C ASP A 206 -15.20 -16.56 -22.82
N ASP A 207 -14.41 -17.61 -23.11
CA ASP A 207 -13.42 -18.12 -22.17
C ASP A 207 -12.27 -17.12 -21.95
N TYR A 208 -11.80 -16.51 -23.06
CA TYR A 208 -10.81 -15.44 -22.98
C TYR A 208 -11.33 -14.19 -22.27
N ASP A 209 -12.56 -13.78 -22.56
CA ASP A 209 -13.20 -12.65 -21.91
C ASP A 209 -13.34 -12.88 -20.39
N SER A 210 -13.64 -14.11 -20.00
CA SER A 210 -13.68 -14.51 -18.59
C SER A 210 -12.32 -14.41 -17.90
N VAL A 211 -11.22 -14.77 -18.57
CA VAL A 211 -9.85 -14.59 -18.05
C VAL A 211 -9.50 -13.12 -17.92
N VAL A 212 -9.85 -12.29 -18.90
CA VAL A 212 -9.60 -10.85 -18.85
C VAL A 212 -10.39 -10.20 -17.71
N ARG A 213 -11.68 -10.53 -17.56
CA ARG A 213 -12.49 -10.05 -16.42
C ARG A 213 -11.87 -10.44 -15.07
N PHE A 214 -11.38 -11.66 -14.95
CA PHE A 214 -10.71 -12.14 -13.74
C PHE A 214 -9.41 -11.37 -13.46
N GLN A 215 -8.62 -11.05 -14.50
CA GLN A 215 -7.43 -10.20 -14.38
C GLN A 215 -7.78 -8.80 -13.85
N TRP A 216 -8.83 -8.18 -14.39
CA TRP A 216 -9.30 -6.88 -13.93
C TRP A 216 -9.79 -6.91 -12.48
N LEU A 217 -10.47 -7.98 -12.08
CA LEU A 217 -10.90 -8.16 -10.70
C LEU A 217 -9.69 -8.27 -9.75
N ILE A 218 -8.67 -9.05 -10.11
CA ILE A 218 -7.43 -9.14 -9.34
C ILE A 218 -6.76 -7.76 -9.23
N LEU A 219 -6.63 -7.06 -10.35
CA LEU A 219 -6.01 -5.73 -10.37
C LEU A 219 -6.78 -4.74 -9.47
N ALA A 220 -8.11 -4.71 -9.57
CA ALA A 220 -8.96 -3.84 -8.77
C ALA A 220 -8.87 -4.15 -7.27
N THR A 221 -8.85 -5.44 -6.88
CA THR A 221 -8.71 -5.84 -5.48
C THR A 221 -7.33 -5.51 -4.93
N CYS A 222 -6.27 -5.71 -5.73
CA CYS A 222 -4.90 -5.33 -5.36
C CYS A 222 -4.75 -3.81 -5.20
N LEU A 223 -5.29 -3.02 -6.13
CA LEU A 223 -5.29 -1.56 -6.04
C LEU A 223 -6.08 -1.06 -4.82
N GLY A 224 -7.26 -1.61 -4.59
CA GLY A 224 -8.10 -1.27 -3.44
C GLY A 224 -7.42 -1.59 -2.11
N SER A 225 -6.86 -2.79 -1.98
CA SER A 225 -6.12 -3.18 -0.76
C SER A 225 -4.87 -2.34 -0.53
N SER A 226 -4.13 -2.01 -1.60
CA SER A 226 -2.96 -1.12 -1.53
C SER A 226 -3.33 0.30 -1.09
N ALA A 227 -4.44 0.84 -1.62
CA ALA A 227 -4.94 2.16 -1.23
C ALA A 227 -5.36 2.21 0.25
N ILE A 228 -6.07 1.18 0.72
CA ILE A 228 -6.48 1.06 2.13
C ILE A 228 -5.24 0.98 3.03
N LEU A 229 -4.29 0.10 2.70
CA LEU A 229 -3.05 -0.05 3.48
C LEU A 229 -2.27 1.26 3.54
N PHE A 230 -2.14 1.96 2.41
CA PHE A 230 -1.48 3.25 2.35
C PHE A 230 -2.19 4.31 3.19
N ALA A 231 -3.53 4.37 3.14
CA ALA A 231 -4.32 5.30 3.94
C ALA A 231 -4.13 5.05 5.45
N ILE A 232 -4.13 3.77 5.86
CA ILE A 232 -3.87 3.39 7.25
C ILE A 232 -2.45 3.80 7.67
N LEU A 233 -1.45 3.54 6.83
CA LEU A 233 -0.07 3.92 7.10
C LEU A 233 0.09 5.44 7.25
N GLN A 234 -0.51 6.22 6.34
CA GLN A 234 -0.50 7.68 6.41
C GLN A 234 -1.19 8.20 7.68
N PHE A 235 -2.31 7.60 8.06
CA PHE A 235 -2.99 7.95 9.31
C PHE A 235 -2.08 7.75 10.53
N PHE A 236 -1.37 6.61 10.62
CA PHE A 236 -0.43 6.35 11.71
C PHE A 236 0.77 7.30 11.70
N ILE A 237 1.32 7.61 10.53
CA ILE A 237 2.44 8.56 10.39
C ILE A 237 2.01 9.94 10.90
N ILE A 238 0.87 10.47 10.45
CA ILE A 238 0.36 11.79 10.86
C ILE A 238 0.10 11.82 12.38
N LYS A 239 -0.47 10.76 12.94
CA LYS A 239 -0.72 10.65 14.38
C LYS A 239 0.59 10.62 15.18
N ALA A 240 1.58 9.86 14.72
CA ALA A 240 2.90 9.80 15.35
C ALA A 240 3.62 11.15 15.29
N GLU A 241 3.56 11.85 14.15
CA GLU A 241 4.11 13.20 14.00
C GLU A 241 3.53 14.17 15.02
N ARG A 242 2.20 14.21 15.16
CA ARG A 242 1.52 15.10 16.11
C ARG A 242 1.94 14.79 17.55
N THR A 243 1.90 13.52 17.92
CA THR A 243 2.26 13.09 19.29
C THR A 243 3.72 13.41 19.62
N LEU A 244 4.63 13.24 18.67
CA LEU A 244 6.05 13.53 18.86
C LEU A 244 6.31 15.04 18.94
N ALA A 245 5.66 15.84 18.10
CA ALA A 245 5.74 17.29 18.14
C ALA A 245 5.25 17.86 19.49
N GLU A 246 4.14 17.34 20.02
CA GLU A 246 3.63 17.73 21.34
C GLU A 246 4.61 17.37 22.47
N ARG A 247 5.18 16.16 22.43
CA ARG A 247 6.18 15.73 23.43
C ARG A 247 7.44 16.60 23.38
N MET A 248 7.95 16.89 22.17
CA MET A 248 9.12 17.75 22.02
C MET A 248 8.86 19.18 22.50
N SER A 249 7.69 19.74 22.18
CA SER A 249 7.30 21.07 22.70
C SER A 249 7.24 21.09 24.23
N ARG A 250 6.68 20.05 24.84
CA ARG A 250 6.60 19.92 26.30
C ARG A 250 7.99 19.78 26.94
N ASN A 251 8.85 18.96 26.34
CA ASN A 251 10.23 18.80 26.85
C ASN A 251 11.02 20.13 26.78
N ARG A 252 10.91 20.87 25.67
CA ARG A 252 11.57 22.18 25.54
C ARG A 252 11.09 23.18 26.62
N LYS A 253 9.78 23.17 26.95
CA LYS A 253 9.26 24.01 28.02
C LYS A 253 9.85 23.62 29.38
N LEU A 254 9.87 22.32 29.71
CA LEU A 254 10.43 21.83 30.95
C LEU A 254 11.93 22.12 31.07
N GLU A 255 12.69 21.97 29.99
CA GLU A 255 14.11 22.33 29.95
C GLU A 255 14.35 23.82 30.19
N ALA A 256 13.51 24.68 29.57
CA ALA A 256 13.57 26.12 29.80
C ALA A 256 13.24 26.50 31.26
N GLU A 257 12.22 25.89 31.85
CA GLU A 257 11.86 26.08 33.27
C GLU A 257 12.98 25.59 34.21
N LEU A 258 13.58 24.42 33.92
CA LEU A 258 14.74 23.92 34.69
C LEU A 258 15.92 24.87 34.61
N HIS A 259 16.26 25.35 33.42
CA HIS A 259 17.37 26.30 33.24
C HIS A 259 17.13 27.61 33.95
N GLN A 260 15.89 28.11 33.95
CA GLN A 260 15.53 29.31 34.69
C GLN A 260 15.66 29.10 36.19
N ASN A 261 15.18 27.96 36.72
CA ASN A 261 15.27 27.62 38.13
C ASN A 261 16.72 27.40 38.59
N GLU A 262 17.57 26.72 37.75
CA GLU A 262 19.00 26.59 38.06
C GLU A 262 19.71 27.95 38.09
N LYS A 263 19.39 28.86 37.16
CA LYS A 263 19.93 30.22 37.16
C LYS A 263 19.53 30.99 38.38
N LEU A 264 18.26 30.93 38.81
CA LEU A 264 17.76 31.56 40.02
C LEU A 264 18.42 30.98 41.27
N ALA A 265 18.55 29.64 41.36
CA ALA A 265 19.21 28.97 42.47
C ALA A 265 20.71 29.33 42.55
N SER A 266 21.40 29.43 41.41
CA SER A 266 22.79 29.87 41.37
C SER A 266 22.95 31.33 41.80
N MET A 267 22.06 32.23 41.30
CA MET A 267 22.06 33.63 41.74
C MET A 267 21.76 33.76 43.22
N GLY A 268 20.81 32.97 43.77
CA GLY A 268 20.49 32.98 45.21
C GLY A 268 21.69 32.66 46.09
N ARG A 269 22.54 31.73 45.69
CA ARG A 269 23.81 31.38 46.42
C ARG A 269 24.78 32.55 46.42
N VAL A 270 25.00 33.16 45.27
CA VAL A 270 25.92 34.29 45.13
C VAL A 270 25.43 35.52 45.97
N ILE A 271 24.14 35.81 45.86
CA ILE A 271 23.51 36.89 46.59
C ILE A 271 23.61 36.66 48.11
N ALA A 272 23.43 35.43 48.59
CA ALA A 272 23.57 35.09 50.00
C ALA A 272 25.00 35.32 50.52
N SER A 273 26.02 34.98 49.72
CA SER A 273 27.40 35.26 50.05
C SER A 273 27.70 36.75 50.14
N ILE A 274 27.30 37.51 49.11
CA ILE A 274 27.48 38.97 49.05
C ILE A 274 26.77 39.67 50.21
N ALA A 275 25.55 39.25 50.50
CA ALA A 275 24.76 39.84 51.60
C ALA A 275 25.42 39.63 52.98
N HIS A 276 26.05 38.47 53.20
CA HIS A 276 26.86 38.23 54.38
C HIS A 276 28.09 39.16 54.47
N GLU A 277 28.76 39.36 53.34
CA GLU A 277 29.90 40.24 53.25
C GLU A 277 29.54 41.73 53.40
N ILE A 278 28.35 42.15 53.00
CA ILE A 278 27.84 43.52 53.15
C ILE A 278 27.34 43.74 54.64
N ARG A 279 26.65 42.74 55.21
CA ARG A 279 26.15 42.86 56.60
C ARG A 279 27.26 43.12 57.62
N ASN A 280 28.42 42.52 57.46
CA ASN A 280 29.54 42.66 58.37
C ASN A 280 30.03 44.12 58.46
N PRO A 281 30.41 44.86 57.40
CA PRO A 281 30.83 46.24 57.48
C PRO A 281 29.69 47.16 57.93
N LEU A 282 28.43 46.89 57.51
CA LEU A 282 27.29 47.68 58.01
C LEU A 282 27.06 47.49 59.48
N GLY A 283 27.27 46.28 60.03
CA GLY A 283 27.22 46.00 61.45
C GLY A 283 28.27 46.78 62.23
N ILE A 284 29.50 46.86 61.72
CA ILE A 284 30.57 47.65 62.33
C ILE A 284 30.22 49.15 62.31
N ILE A 285 29.80 49.70 61.19
CA ILE A 285 29.40 51.10 61.04
C ILE A 285 28.26 51.45 62.04
N ARG A 286 27.22 50.61 62.08
CA ARG A 286 26.08 50.79 63.02
C ARG A 286 26.55 50.76 64.46
N SER A 287 27.31 49.71 64.85
CA SER A 287 27.79 49.62 66.28
C SER A 287 28.72 50.76 66.67
N SER A 288 29.55 51.26 65.72
CA SER A 288 30.40 52.39 65.94
C SER A 288 29.59 53.71 66.14
N ALA A 289 28.60 53.89 65.28
CA ALA A 289 27.71 55.06 65.36
C ALA A 289 26.87 55.01 66.73
N GLU A 290 26.33 53.84 67.05
CA GLU A 290 25.60 53.64 68.30
C GLU A 290 26.45 53.90 69.54
N PHE A 291 27.71 53.41 69.55
CA PHE A 291 28.65 53.62 70.62
C PHE A 291 28.96 55.13 70.82
N LEU A 292 29.19 55.86 69.71
CA LEU A 292 29.41 57.29 69.76
C LEU A 292 28.18 58.06 70.23
N ILE A 293 26.98 57.73 69.77
CA ILE A 293 25.68 58.32 70.20
C ILE A 293 25.53 58.14 71.72
N ARG A 294 25.77 56.94 72.28
CA ARG A 294 25.62 56.63 73.71
C ARG A 294 26.66 57.35 74.57
N ARG A 295 27.85 57.69 74.02
CA ARG A 295 28.91 58.39 74.82
C ARG A 295 28.80 59.92 74.76
N THR A 296 27.96 60.44 73.93
CA THR A 296 27.78 61.88 73.80
C THR A 296 27.07 62.43 75.07
N PRO A 297 27.65 63.42 75.79
CA PRO A 297 27.00 64.02 76.94
C PRO A 297 25.63 64.67 76.66
N GLU A 298 24.77 64.69 77.61
CA GLU A 298 23.41 65.22 77.43
C GLU A 298 23.33 66.63 76.88
N GLN A 299 24.34 67.48 77.23
CA GLN A 299 24.44 68.86 76.79
C GLN A 299 24.78 69.02 75.31
N GLU A 300 25.30 68.00 74.64
CA GLU A 300 25.70 67.98 73.23
C GLU A 300 24.73 67.20 72.34
N LYS A 301 23.68 66.62 72.84
CA LYS A 301 22.68 65.81 72.10
C LYS A 301 22.01 66.57 70.93
N SER A 302 22.06 67.93 70.95
CA SER A 302 21.53 68.74 69.87
C SER A 302 22.61 69.24 68.92
N SER A 303 23.85 68.81 69.04
CA SER A 303 24.98 69.21 68.20
C SER A 303 24.81 68.72 66.73
N PRO A 304 25.38 69.42 65.72
CA PRO A 304 25.40 68.96 64.38
C PRO A 304 26.08 67.59 64.23
N ALA A 305 27.09 67.29 65.05
CA ALA A 305 27.79 66.01 65.02
C ALA A 305 26.87 64.84 65.45
N GLN A 306 26.06 65.05 66.49
CA GLN A 306 25.09 64.05 66.93
C GLN A 306 24.02 63.77 65.89
N ARG A 307 23.54 64.78 65.19
CA ARG A 307 22.60 64.57 64.03
C ARG A 307 23.21 63.74 62.94
N ILE A 308 24.48 63.96 62.58
CA ILE A 308 25.20 63.15 61.58
C ILE A 308 25.36 61.70 62.04
N LEU A 309 25.74 61.46 63.27
CA LEU A 309 25.86 60.13 63.88
C LEU A 309 24.54 59.35 63.83
N THR A 310 23.44 60.04 64.22
CA THR A 310 22.09 59.43 64.13
C THR A 310 21.71 59.12 62.70
N ALA A 311 21.98 60.01 61.75
CA ALA A 311 21.73 59.75 60.31
C ALA A 311 22.55 58.55 59.80
N ILE A 312 23.85 58.41 60.20
CA ILE A 312 24.69 57.25 59.85
C ILE A 312 24.09 55.96 60.42
N PHE A 313 23.64 55.97 61.69
CA PHE A 313 23.01 54.83 62.32
C PHE A 313 21.71 54.44 61.61
N ASP A 314 20.82 55.39 61.34
CA ASP A 314 19.55 55.13 60.68
C ASP A 314 19.75 54.59 59.26
N GLU A 315 20.68 55.20 58.47
CA GLU A 315 20.97 54.75 57.14
C GLU A 315 21.62 53.34 57.08
N SER A 316 22.45 53.01 58.10
CA SER A 316 23.04 51.65 58.26
C SER A 316 21.97 50.62 58.60
N CYS A 317 20.95 50.99 59.40
CA CYS A 317 19.82 50.16 59.67
C CYS A 317 18.97 49.93 58.39
N ARG A 318 18.73 50.99 57.63
CA ARG A 318 17.98 50.97 56.39
C ARG A 318 18.66 50.08 55.33
N LEU A 319 19.96 50.25 55.13
CA LEU A 319 20.76 49.40 54.22
C LEU A 319 20.74 47.95 54.63
N SER A 320 20.81 47.66 55.92
CA SER A 320 20.69 46.29 56.45
C SER A 320 19.33 45.67 56.14
N GLN A 321 18.24 46.46 56.22
CA GLN A 321 16.90 46.03 55.87
C GLN A 321 16.81 45.72 54.35
N ILE A 322 17.30 46.60 53.48
CA ILE A 322 17.30 46.42 52.03
C ILE A 322 18.05 45.14 51.64
N VAL A 323 19.21 44.86 52.27
CA VAL A 323 19.96 43.64 52.05
C VAL A 323 19.21 42.41 52.46
N ASN A 324 18.46 42.45 53.57
CA ASN A 324 17.63 41.33 54.00
C ASN A 324 16.42 41.12 53.08
N ASP A 325 15.75 42.17 52.64
CA ASP A 325 14.62 42.10 51.70
C ASP A 325 15.08 41.52 50.37
N PHE A 326 16.29 41.90 49.89
CA PHE A 326 16.89 41.36 48.66
C PHE A 326 17.24 39.89 48.78
N LEU A 327 17.75 39.45 49.95
CA LEU A 327 17.98 38.02 50.23
C LEU A 327 16.69 37.21 50.22
N ASP A 328 15.62 37.74 50.80
CA ASP A 328 14.32 37.08 50.82
C ASP A 328 13.72 36.94 49.42
N TYR A 329 13.95 37.92 48.55
CA TYR A 329 13.54 37.86 47.15
C TYR A 329 14.36 36.85 46.36
N ALA A 330 15.66 36.75 46.58
CA ALA A 330 16.59 35.86 45.86
C ALA A 330 16.53 34.41 46.36
N ARG A 331 15.95 34.14 47.52
CA ARG A 331 15.85 32.80 48.11
C ARG A 331 14.54 32.17 47.70
N PRO A 332 14.54 31.11 46.84
CA PRO A 332 13.28 30.42 46.56
C PRO A 332 12.68 29.85 47.82
N ARG A 333 11.58 30.42 48.27
CA ARG A 333 10.81 29.87 49.39
C ARG A 333 10.10 28.64 48.92
N VAL A 334 10.49 27.46 49.41
CA VAL A 334 9.70 26.25 49.24
C VAL A 334 8.42 26.42 50.04
N PRO A 335 7.23 26.49 49.40
CA PRO A 335 5.97 26.62 50.11
C PRO A 335 5.80 25.39 51.01
N ARG A 336 5.61 25.65 52.34
CA ARG A 336 5.21 24.59 53.23
C ARG A 336 3.75 24.25 52.95
N GLN A 337 3.51 23.02 52.68
CA GLN A 337 2.15 22.48 52.48
C GLN A 337 1.62 22.00 53.85
N ASP A 338 1.34 22.94 54.75
CA ASP A 338 0.69 22.65 56.03
C ASP A 338 -0.84 22.74 55.84
N ARG A 339 -1.57 21.89 56.54
CA ARG A 339 -3.03 22.00 56.57
C ARG A 339 -3.39 23.26 57.40
N VAL A 340 -3.90 24.27 56.72
CA VAL A 340 -4.30 25.53 57.31
C VAL A 340 -5.81 25.61 57.32
N ASP A 341 -6.38 25.94 58.49
CA ASP A 341 -7.78 26.29 58.57
C ASP A 341 -8.01 27.70 58.00
N ILE A 342 -8.65 27.74 56.85
CA ILE A 342 -8.90 28.96 56.08
C ILE A 342 -9.77 29.93 56.88
N ASN A 343 -10.72 29.44 57.72
CA ASN A 343 -11.59 30.27 58.51
C ASN A 343 -10.83 30.95 59.66
N ALA A 344 -9.90 30.23 60.30
CA ALA A 344 -9.03 30.80 61.34
C ALA A 344 -8.12 31.87 60.74
N LEU A 345 -7.58 31.65 59.55
CA LEU A 345 -6.71 32.60 58.83
C LEU A 345 -7.48 33.88 58.41
N LEU A 346 -8.70 33.73 57.90
CA LEU A 346 -9.60 34.84 57.58
C LEU A 346 -9.97 35.67 58.77
N ASN A 347 -10.28 35.03 59.91
CA ASN A 347 -10.59 35.73 61.19
C ASN A 347 -9.39 36.47 61.74
N GLN A 348 -8.19 35.94 61.61
CA GLN A 348 -6.95 36.60 62.00
C GLN A 348 -6.65 37.81 61.06
N ALA A 349 -6.84 37.69 59.78
CA ALA A 349 -6.65 38.78 58.84
C ALA A 349 -7.67 39.92 59.02
N THR A 350 -8.93 39.57 59.20
CA THR A 350 -9.99 40.59 59.52
C THR A 350 -9.80 41.25 60.89
N GLY A 351 -9.27 40.52 61.87
CA GLY A 351 -8.90 41.09 63.19
C GLY A 351 -7.78 42.11 63.06
N PHE A 352 -6.77 41.85 62.19
CA PHE A 352 -5.68 42.79 61.95
C PHE A 352 -6.17 44.07 61.24
N LEU A 353 -7.02 43.97 60.22
CA LEU A 353 -7.63 45.10 59.51
C LEU A 353 -8.56 45.96 60.38
N ASN A 354 -9.25 45.34 61.33
CA ASN A 354 -10.11 46.08 62.31
C ASN A 354 -9.32 46.74 63.44
N GLY A 355 -8.11 46.22 63.78
CA GLY A 355 -7.19 46.85 64.75
C GLY A 355 -6.64 48.17 64.26
N ASP A 356 -6.28 48.23 62.94
CA ASP A 356 -5.71 49.46 62.34
C ASP A 356 -6.75 50.58 62.18
N ARG A 357 -8.01 50.20 62.05
CA ARG A 357 -9.12 51.19 61.97
C ARG A 357 -9.42 51.95 63.24
N LYS A 358 -8.97 51.45 64.42
CA LYS A 358 -9.16 52.08 65.74
C LYS A 358 -8.04 53.04 66.16
N SER A 359 -6.95 53.12 65.32
CA SER A 359 -5.83 54.01 65.62
C SER A 359 -5.85 55.32 64.77
N VAL A 360 -6.93 55.54 64.02
CA VAL A 360 -7.10 56.73 63.15
C VAL A 360 -8.43 57.43 63.47
N VAL A 361 -8.73 57.65 64.80
CA VAL A 361 -9.75 58.58 65.29
C VAL A 361 -9.16 59.38 66.40
#